data_db6f63c9da53a85277e14065a3a86b3b
#
_entry.id   db6f63c9da53a85277e14065a3a86b3b
#
_cell.length_a   1.000
_cell.length_b   1.000
_cell.length_c   1.000
_cell.angle_alpha   90.00
_cell.angle_beta   90.00
_cell.angle_gamma   90.00
#
_symmetry.space_group_name_H-M   'P 1'
#
loop_
_entity.id
_entity.type
_entity.pdbx_description
1 polymer ?
#
loop_
_entity_poly.entity_id
_entity_poly.type
_entity_poly.pdbx_seq_one_letter_code
_entity_poly.pdbx_strand_id
1 'polypeptide(L)'
;LCDENTKILHRNTEDSKMDVSVIGTVYPFELLSPNEKKVVNTVEKINLTLRTYTSGYLRFEQDSYMGGNSPWPIATLWMALYYIKSGNRKKALECFEFVTKSATKLGFLSEQVDNKTMKPNWVIGLGWSHAMYIITLAEILKK
;
A
#
# COMPACT_ATOMS: atom_id res chain seq x y z
N LEU A 1 7.37 14.98 11.60
CA LEU A 1 6.89 13.64 11.23
C LEU A 1 8.00 12.60 11.04
N CYS A 2 9.28 13.00 11.09
CA CYS A 2 10.41 12.09 11.00
C CYS A 2 11.06 11.97 12.38
N ASP A 3 11.18 10.75 12.90
CA ASP A 3 11.99 10.49 14.09
C ASP A 3 13.47 10.62 13.73
N GLU A 4 14.18 11.49 14.44
CA GLU A 4 15.58 11.79 14.12
C GLU A 4 16.55 10.66 14.45
N ASN A 5 16.19 9.76 15.38
CA ASN A 5 17.02 8.62 15.75
C ASN A 5 16.84 7.45 14.79
N THR A 6 15.59 7.07 14.51
CA THR A 6 15.26 5.94 13.64
C THR A 6 15.26 6.31 12.17
N LYS A 7 15.13 7.60 11.84
CA LYS A 7 14.90 8.10 10.47
C LYS A 7 13.69 7.43 9.84
N ILE A 8 12.58 7.31 10.60
CA ILE A 8 11.30 6.77 10.13
C ILE A 8 10.27 7.89 10.09
N LEU A 9 9.46 7.91 9.04
CA LEU A 9 8.32 8.83 8.91
C LEU A 9 7.13 8.23 9.67
N HIS A 10 6.56 9.01 10.57
CA HIS A 10 5.36 8.65 11.30
C HIS A 10 4.12 9.30 10.68
N ARG A 11 2.93 8.74 10.94
CA ARG A 11 1.68 9.25 10.40
C ARG A 11 1.31 10.64 10.91
N ASN A 12 1.72 10.96 12.15
CA ASN A 12 1.51 12.28 12.76
C ASN A 12 2.60 12.56 13.81
N THR A 13 2.51 13.69 14.51
CA THR A 13 3.47 14.12 15.53
C THR A 13 3.20 13.50 16.91
N GLU A 14 2.06 12.85 17.12
CA GLU A 14 1.60 12.40 18.43
C GLU A 14 1.84 10.90 18.66
N ASP A 15 2.01 10.12 17.59
CA ASP A 15 2.31 8.70 17.71
C ASP A 15 3.30 8.20 16.64
N SER A 16 3.97 7.09 16.96
CA SER A 16 4.98 6.44 16.10
C SER A 16 4.44 5.31 15.24
N LYS A 17 3.12 5.14 15.16
CA LYS A 17 2.50 4.04 14.41
C LYS A 17 2.66 4.24 12.92
N MET A 18 2.81 3.12 12.22
CA MET A 18 2.93 3.12 10.77
C MET A 18 1.57 3.29 10.10
N ASP A 19 1.59 4.03 9.01
CA ASP A 19 0.47 4.24 8.10
C ASP A 19 1.00 4.24 6.68
N VAL A 20 0.41 3.47 5.78
CA VAL A 20 0.86 3.40 4.38
C VAL A 20 0.73 4.74 3.67
N SER A 21 -0.18 5.62 4.11
CA SER A 21 -0.39 6.93 3.48
C SER A 21 0.86 7.83 3.50
N VAL A 22 1.82 7.61 4.41
CA VAL A 22 3.09 8.36 4.44
C VAL A 22 3.89 8.20 3.14
N ILE A 23 3.63 7.13 2.37
CA ILE A 23 4.23 6.93 1.04
C ILE A 23 3.77 7.98 0.02
N GLY A 24 2.68 8.70 0.30
CA GLY A 24 2.27 9.88 -0.46
C GLY A 24 3.39 10.89 -0.64
N THR A 25 4.34 10.97 0.31
CA THR A 25 5.53 11.82 0.21
C THR A 25 6.43 11.49 -0.97
N VAL A 26 6.39 10.24 -1.46
CA VAL A 26 7.11 9.80 -2.67
C VAL A 26 6.21 9.87 -3.90
N TYR A 27 4.98 9.38 -3.80
CA TYR A 27 3.98 9.42 -4.86
C TYR A 27 2.58 9.62 -4.25
N PRO A 28 1.78 10.61 -4.67
CA PRO A 28 2.00 11.45 -5.86
C PRO A 28 2.73 12.78 -5.61
N PHE A 29 3.04 13.11 -4.33
CA PHE A 29 3.48 14.47 -4.00
C PHE A 29 4.95 14.76 -4.32
N GLU A 30 5.78 13.74 -4.59
CA GLU A 30 7.20 13.84 -4.98
C GLU A 30 8.03 14.78 -4.08
N LEU A 31 7.71 14.81 -2.79
CA LEU A 31 8.41 15.62 -1.78
C LEU A 31 9.75 15.00 -1.36
N LEU A 32 9.86 13.68 -1.46
CA LEU A 32 11.02 12.90 -1.04
C LEU A 32 11.42 11.93 -2.15
N SER A 33 12.75 11.75 -2.30
CA SER A 33 13.25 10.70 -3.18
C SER A 33 12.92 9.32 -2.61
N PRO A 34 12.51 8.34 -3.45
CA PRO A 34 12.24 6.97 -3.00
C PRO A 34 13.46 6.30 -2.34
N ASN A 35 14.67 6.78 -2.63
CA ASN A 35 15.92 6.22 -2.13
C ASN A 35 16.48 6.97 -0.91
N GLU A 36 15.81 8.01 -0.42
CA GLU A 36 16.22 8.66 0.81
C GLU A 36 16.16 7.70 2.00
N LYS A 37 17.17 7.73 2.87
CA LYS A 37 17.28 6.82 4.01
C LYS A 37 16.02 6.76 4.86
N LYS A 38 15.40 7.92 5.14
CA LYS A 38 14.16 7.99 5.91
C LYS A 38 12.97 7.31 5.21
N VAL A 39 12.91 7.36 3.89
CA VAL A 39 11.88 6.66 3.10
C VAL A 39 12.13 5.16 3.11
N VAL A 40 13.36 4.75 2.86
CA VAL A 40 13.75 3.32 2.87
C VAL A 40 13.46 2.70 4.24
N ASN A 41 13.89 3.32 5.34
CA ASN A 41 13.63 2.84 6.69
C ASN A 41 12.12 2.76 6.98
N THR A 42 11.35 3.75 6.53
CA THR A 42 9.88 3.77 6.69
C THR A 42 9.24 2.59 5.94
N VAL A 43 9.66 2.35 4.70
CA VAL A 43 9.14 1.22 3.90
C VAL A 43 9.53 -0.13 4.50
N GLU A 44 10.74 -0.26 5.03
CA GLU A 44 11.13 -1.47 5.76
C GLU A 44 10.22 -1.69 6.98
N LYS A 45 9.93 -0.65 7.76
CA LYS A 45 9.01 -0.72 8.90
C LYS A 45 7.59 -1.06 8.45
N ILE A 46 7.07 -0.44 7.39
CA ILE A 46 5.76 -0.77 6.80
C ILE A 46 5.72 -2.25 6.40
N ASN A 47 6.76 -2.77 5.75
CA ASN A 47 6.82 -4.18 5.37
C ASN A 47 6.78 -5.13 6.58
N LEU A 48 7.38 -4.74 7.70
CA LEU A 48 7.39 -5.54 8.92
C LEU A 48 6.05 -5.50 9.67
N THR A 49 5.32 -4.38 9.60
CA THR A 49 4.15 -4.16 10.46
C THR A 49 2.81 -4.24 9.73
N LEU A 50 2.76 -3.86 8.46
CA LEU A 50 1.52 -3.73 7.71
C LEU A 50 1.38 -4.73 6.55
N ARG A 51 2.46 -5.38 6.10
CA ARG A 51 2.36 -6.39 5.06
C ARG A 51 1.76 -7.68 5.62
N THR A 52 0.73 -8.17 4.97
CA THR A 52 0.08 -9.42 5.34
C THR A 52 0.77 -10.63 4.70
N TYR A 53 0.48 -11.84 5.18
CA TYR A 53 1.04 -13.06 4.59
C TYR A 53 0.54 -13.34 3.16
N THR A 54 -0.59 -12.76 2.77
CA THR A 54 -1.12 -12.79 1.40
C THR A 54 -0.43 -11.80 0.46
N SER A 55 0.51 -11.01 0.97
CA SER A 55 1.25 -9.95 0.25
C SER A 55 0.49 -8.65 0.00
N GLY A 56 -0.72 -8.50 0.53
CA GLY A 56 -1.41 -7.21 0.60
C GLY A 56 -0.95 -6.37 1.80
N TYR A 57 -1.40 -5.13 1.88
CA TYR A 57 -1.05 -4.21 2.96
C TYR A 57 -2.30 -3.73 3.71
N LEU A 58 -2.20 -3.68 5.05
CA LEU A 58 -3.12 -2.98 5.92
C LEU A 58 -2.95 -1.47 5.73
N ARG A 59 -3.96 -0.67 6.08
CA ARG A 59 -3.86 0.80 6.01
C ARG A 59 -2.85 1.34 7.02
N PHE A 60 -3.06 1.01 8.28
CA PHE A 60 -2.23 1.49 9.38
C PHE A 60 -2.26 0.51 10.58
N GLU A 61 -1.30 0.66 11.47
CA GLU A 61 -1.23 -0.15 12.70
C GLU A 61 -2.43 0.12 13.60
N GLN A 62 -3.00 -0.96 14.14
CA GLN A 62 -4.19 -0.93 15.01
C GLN A 62 -5.45 -0.39 14.31
N ASP A 63 -5.52 -0.55 12.99
CA ASP A 63 -6.77 -0.31 12.27
C ASP A 63 -7.84 -1.30 12.77
N SER A 64 -8.88 -0.78 13.41
CA SER A 64 -10.00 -1.60 13.91
C SER A 64 -11.18 -1.64 12.97
N TYR A 65 -11.12 -0.91 11.85
CA TYR A 65 -12.22 -0.84 10.89
C TYR A 65 -12.50 -2.22 10.30
N MET A 66 -13.73 -2.66 10.45
CA MET A 66 -14.24 -3.95 9.96
C MET A 66 -13.36 -5.15 10.34
N GLY A 67 -12.91 -5.17 11.59
CA GLY A 67 -12.10 -6.24 12.15
C GLY A 67 -10.59 -6.07 11.97
N GLY A 68 -10.13 -5.08 11.22
CA GLY A 68 -8.74 -4.58 11.24
C GLY A 68 -7.66 -5.43 10.58
N ASN A 69 -7.98 -6.64 10.11
CA ASN A 69 -6.97 -7.61 9.65
C ASN A 69 -7.00 -7.88 8.13
N SER A 70 -7.80 -7.13 7.41
CA SER A 70 -7.98 -7.30 5.97
C SER A 70 -7.11 -6.32 5.20
N PRO A 71 -6.26 -6.77 4.25
CA PRO A 71 -5.48 -5.88 3.42
C PRO A 71 -6.38 -5.08 2.47
N TRP A 72 -5.92 -3.88 2.15
CA TRP A 72 -6.62 -2.94 1.31
C TRP A 72 -6.00 -2.88 -0.08
N PRO A 73 -6.77 -3.06 -1.15
CA PRO A 73 -6.30 -2.87 -2.51
C PRO A 73 -5.58 -1.53 -2.70
N ILE A 74 -6.15 -0.44 -2.18
CA ILE A 74 -5.56 0.89 -2.32
C ILE A 74 -4.22 1.03 -1.59
N ALA A 75 -4.10 0.54 -0.35
CA ALA A 75 -2.85 0.57 0.40
C ALA A 75 -1.76 -0.26 -0.31
N THR A 76 -2.17 -1.39 -0.86
CA THR A 76 -1.27 -2.26 -1.63
C THR A 76 -0.81 -1.61 -2.93
N LEU A 77 -1.68 -0.87 -3.61
CA LEU A 77 -1.33 -0.13 -4.83
C LEU A 77 -0.45 1.10 -4.55
N TRP A 78 -0.60 1.76 -3.41
CA TRP A 78 0.34 2.81 -2.99
C TRP A 78 1.75 2.24 -2.82
N MET A 79 1.88 1.07 -2.22
CA MET A 79 3.17 0.39 -2.11
C MET A 79 3.71 -0.04 -3.49
N ALA A 80 2.85 -0.47 -4.42
CA ALA A 80 3.26 -0.74 -5.79
C ALA A 80 3.85 0.50 -6.47
N LEU A 81 3.20 1.66 -6.33
CA LEU A 81 3.66 2.94 -6.89
C LEU A 81 5.02 3.35 -6.30
N TYR A 82 5.21 3.20 -4.99
CA TYR A 82 6.52 3.40 -4.38
C TYR A 82 7.58 2.47 -5.00
N TYR A 83 7.27 1.18 -5.15
CA TYR A 83 8.22 0.23 -5.73
C TYR A 83 8.53 0.52 -7.20
N ILE A 84 7.58 1.07 -7.98
CA ILE A 84 7.86 1.57 -9.32
C ILE A 84 8.88 2.72 -9.26
N LYS A 85 8.62 3.72 -8.42
CA LYS A 85 9.50 4.90 -8.27
C LYS A 85 10.89 4.55 -7.75
N SER A 86 11.02 3.54 -6.91
CA SER A 86 12.32 3.04 -6.41
C SER A 86 13.03 2.06 -7.35
N GLY A 87 12.45 1.76 -8.52
CA GLY A 87 13.00 0.82 -9.49
C GLY A 87 12.83 -0.67 -9.13
N ASN A 88 12.12 -0.99 -8.05
CA ASN A 88 11.87 -2.38 -7.64
C ASN A 88 10.65 -2.97 -8.36
N ARG A 89 10.78 -3.15 -9.69
CA ARG A 89 9.70 -3.64 -10.54
C ARG A 89 9.11 -4.98 -10.06
N LYS A 90 9.93 -5.88 -9.49
CA LYS A 90 9.46 -7.17 -8.99
C LYS A 90 8.44 -7.00 -7.88
N LYS A 91 8.75 -6.23 -6.84
CA LYS A 91 7.82 -5.95 -5.74
C LYS A 91 6.59 -5.16 -6.18
N ALA A 92 6.74 -4.25 -7.14
CA ALA A 92 5.61 -3.54 -7.73
C ALA A 92 4.61 -4.50 -8.37
N LEU A 93 5.09 -5.45 -9.17
CA LEU A 93 4.26 -6.46 -9.82
C LEU A 93 3.62 -7.41 -8.81
N GLU A 94 4.32 -7.81 -7.74
CA GLU A 94 3.75 -8.63 -6.66
C GLU A 94 2.53 -7.93 -6.02
N CYS A 95 2.65 -6.64 -5.71
CA CYS A 95 1.53 -5.85 -5.16
C CYS A 95 0.38 -5.72 -6.16
N PHE A 96 0.68 -5.43 -7.42
CA PHE A 96 -0.32 -5.30 -8.47
C PHE A 96 -1.06 -6.62 -8.73
N GLU A 97 -0.33 -7.73 -8.76
CA GLU A 97 -0.88 -9.07 -8.93
C GLU A 97 -1.79 -9.48 -7.76
N PHE A 98 -1.43 -9.14 -6.52
CA PHE A 98 -2.29 -9.32 -5.36
C PHE A 98 -3.67 -8.70 -5.59
N VAL A 99 -3.71 -7.43 -6.02
CA VAL A 99 -4.97 -6.71 -6.26
C VAL A 99 -5.73 -7.32 -7.44
N THR A 100 -5.03 -7.67 -8.53
CA THR A 100 -5.65 -8.31 -9.69
C THR A 100 -6.31 -9.63 -9.32
N LYS A 101 -5.63 -10.48 -8.54
CA LYS A 101 -6.16 -11.78 -8.10
C LYS A 101 -7.32 -11.66 -7.11
N SER A 102 -7.42 -10.56 -6.38
CA SER A 102 -8.50 -10.31 -5.42
C SER A 102 -9.78 -9.78 -6.05
N ALA A 103 -9.80 -9.50 -7.35
CA ALA A 103 -11.00 -9.03 -8.04
C ALA A 103 -12.10 -10.11 -8.09
N THR A 104 -13.35 -9.66 -8.18
CA THR A 104 -14.47 -10.56 -8.48
C THR A 104 -14.30 -11.18 -9.87
N LYS A 105 -15.08 -12.21 -10.19
CA LYS A 105 -15.12 -12.82 -11.56
C LYS A 105 -15.50 -11.80 -12.65
N LEU A 106 -16.19 -10.74 -12.30
CA LEU A 106 -16.57 -9.63 -13.20
C LEU A 106 -15.55 -8.47 -13.21
N GLY A 107 -14.42 -8.61 -12.52
CA GLY A 107 -13.38 -7.60 -12.47
C GLY A 107 -13.61 -6.47 -11.46
N PHE A 108 -14.61 -6.56 -10.58
CA PHE A 108 -14.81 -5.54 -9.54
C PHE A 108 -13.80 -5.68 -8.42
N LEU A 109 -13.17 -4.58 -8.06
CA LEU A 109 -12.30 -4.45 -6.89
C LEU A 109 -13.10 -4.03 -5.66
N SER A 110 -12.71 -4.57 -4.51
CA SER A 110 -13.32 -4.27 -3.22
C SER A 110 -12.56 -3.18 -2.46
N GLU A 111 -13.13 -2.78 -1.35
CA GLU A 111 -12.46 -1.95 -0.34
C GLU A 111 -11.38 -2.74 0.38
N GLN A 112 -11.69 -3.95 0.79
CA GLN A 112 -10.79 -4.86 1.49
C GLN A 112 -10.77 -6.23 0.80
N VAL A 113 -9.76 -7.02 1.15
CA VAL A 113 -9.61 -8.41 0.71
C VAL A 113 -9.53 -9.28 1.97
N ASP A 114 -10.29 -10.36 2.00
CA ASP A 114 -10.19 -11.32 3.11
C ASP A 114 -8.79 -11.93 3.13
N ASN A 115 -8.10 -11.78 4.26
CA ASN A 115 -6.69 -12.16 4.39
C ASN A 115 -6.46 -13.68 4.38
N LYS A 116 -7.50 -14.51 4.48
CA LYS A 116 -7.39 -15.98 4.45
C LYS A 116 -7.76 -16.53 3.08
N THR A 117 -8.83 -16.03 2.50
CA THR A 117 -9.45 -16.61 1.29
C THR A 117 -9.09 -15.87 0.01
N MET A 118 -8.47 -14.68 0.10
CA MET A 118 -8.23 -13.76 -1.01
C MET A 118 -9.51 -13.26 -1.72
N LYS A 119 -10.66 -13.47 -1.12
CA LYS A 119 -11.93 -13.00 -1.69
C LYS A 119 -12.14 -11.52 -1.43
N PRO A 120 -12.83 -10.83 -2.36
CA PRO A 120 -13.29 -9.46 -2.12
C PRO A 120 -14.10 -9.38 -0.84
N ASN A 121 -13.82 -8.39 -0.02
CA ASN A 121 -14.47 -8.18 1.26
C ASN A 121 -15.00 -6.76 1.37
N TRP A 122 -16.10 -6.58 2.08
CA TRP A 122 -16.76 -5.33 2.38
C TRP A 122 -17.36 -4.65 1.13
N VAL A 123 -17.05 -3.40 0.84
CA VAL A 123 -17.63 -2.67 -0.29
C VAL A 123 -17.07 -3.21 -1.60
N ILE A 124 -17.91 -3.77 -2.45
CA ILE A 124 -17.54 -4.28 -3.78
C ILE A 124 -17.78 -3.19 -4.84
N GLY A 125 -16.84 -3.03 -5.76
CA GLY A 125 -16.91 -2.00 -6.81
C GLY A 125 -16.52 -0.62 -6.31
N LEU A 126 -15.61 -0.53 -5.32
CA LEU A 126 -15.14 0.74 -4.79
C LEU A 126 -14.38 1.53 -5.87
N GLY A 127 -14.91 2.69 -6.25
CA GLY A 127 -14.34 3.54 -7.29
C GLY A 127 -12.88 3.92 -7.03
N TRP A 128 -12.52 4.15 -5.76
CA TRP A 128 -11.15 4.48 -5.37
C TRP A 128 -10.17 3.32 -5.65
N SER A 129 -10.54 2.08 -5.36
CA SER A 129 -9.70 0.91 -5.67
C SER A 129 -9.49 0.77 -7.19
N HIS A 130 -10.53 1.00 -8.00
CA HIS A 130 -10.43 0.96 -9.46
C HIS A 130 -9.56 2.09 -10.00
N ALA A 131 -9.74 3.33 -9.50
CA ALA A 131 -8.92 4.46 -9.93
C ALA A 131 -7.42 4.22 -9.67
N MET A 132 -7.09 3.75 -8.47
CA MET A 132 -5.69 3.44 -8.13
C MET A 132 -5.13 2.28 -8.94
N TYR A 133 -5.95 1.29 -9.27
CA TYR A 133 -5.55 0.18 -10.15
C TYR A 133 -5.15 0.69 -11.54
N ILE A 134 -5.97 1.56 -12.14
CA ILE A 134 -5.70 2.16 -13.46
C ILE A 134 -4.42 3.01 -13.42
N ILE A 135 -4.27 3.85 -12.40
CA ILE A 135 -3.07 4.67 -12.21
C ILE A 135 -1.82 3.79 -12.11
N THR A 136 -1.87 2.75 -11.27
CA THR A 136 -0.73 1.84 -11.08
C THR A 136 -0.41 1.08 -12.37
N LEU A 137 -1.41 0.60 -13.10
CA LEU A 137 -1.22 -0.05 -14.40
C LEU A 137 -0.53 0.89 -15.40
N ALA A 138 -0.99 2.14 -15.47
CA ALA A 138 -0.39 3.15 -16.34
C ALA A 138 1.10 3.38 -16.00
N GLU A 139 1.45 3.46 -14.72
CA GLU A 139 2.85 3.60 -14.28
C GLU A 139 3.70 2.34 -14.60
N ILE A 140 3.14 1.13 -14.47
CA ILE A 140 3.81 -0.12 -14.83
C ILE A 140 4.12 -0.18 -16.33
N LEU A 141 3.24 0.37 -17.18
CA LEU A 141 3.37 0.33 -18.63
C LEU A 141 4.30 1.41 -19.19
N LYS A 142 4.66 2.42 -18.41
CA LYS A 142 5.71 3.37 -18.79
C LYS A 142 7.04 2.62 -18.92
N LYS A 143 7.70 2.79 -20.08
CA LYS A 143 9.02 2.20 -20.37
C LYS A 143 10.15 3.04 -19.78
#